data_9a54c9b98ed7ee64153d4cee7e55686d
#
_entry.id   9a54c9b98ed7ee64153d4cee7e55686d
#
_cell.length_a   1.000
_cell.length_b   1.000
_cell.length_c   1.000
_cell.angle_alpha   90.00
_cell.angle_beta   90.00
_cell.angle_gamma   90.00
#
_symmetry.space_group_name_H-M   'P 1'
#
loop_
_entity.id
_entity.type
_entity.pdbx_description
1 polymer ?
#
loop_
_entity_poly.entity_id
_entity_poly.type
_entity_poly.pdbx_seq_one_letter_code
_entity_poly.pdbx_strand_id
1 'polypeptide(L)'
;GATFELELSEKCAAVAAKEASVSGLHVTFAPMTDLVRDARWGRVMESTGEDPYLNSLFCSNMVQGFQGEHLDDKYTIAACVKHFAGYGAPTAGRDYNTVELSEHTFREFYLPSYQAGIDAGAALVMTSFNTVNGIPATGNKKLMRGILRDEMGFDGVLISDWAAIEE
;
A
#
# COMPACT_ATOMS: atom_id res chain seq x y z
N GLY A 1 -14.08 -2.82 -0.93
CA GLY A 1 -14.45 -1.74 -1.87
C GLY A 1 -15.91 -1.76 -2.30
N ALA A 2 -16.50 -2.93 -2.60
CA ALA A 2 -17.82 -3.04 -3.23
C ALA A 2 -19.00 -2.47 -2.41
N THR A 3 -18.87 -2.37 -1.10
CA THR A 3 -19.92 -1.80 -0.23
C THR A 3 -19.84 -0.28 -0.12
N PHE A 4 -18.71 0.33 -0.44
CA PHE A 4 -18.40 1.74 -0.20
C PHE A 4 -18.51 2.19 1.28
N GLU A 5 -18.46 1.22 2.20
CA GLU A 5 -18.61 1.44 3.65
C GLU A 5 -17.24 1.55 4.33
N LEU A 6 -16.75 2.77 4.44
CA LEU A 6 -15.42 3.06 5.00
C LEU A 6 -15.31 2.67 6.48
N GLU A 7 -16.31 3.02 7.29
CA GLU A 7 -16.34 2.66 8.71
C GLU A 7 -16.33 1.13 8.93
N LEU A 8 -16.96 0.38 8.04
CA LEU A 8 -16.94 -1.08 8.11
C LEU A 8 -15.54 -1.63 7.83
N SER A 9 -14.81 -1.01 6.88
CA SER A 9 -13.43 -1.36 6.59
C SER A 9 -12.51 -1.17 7.80
N GLU A 10 -12.64 -0.03 8.49
CA GLU A 10 -11.91 0.26 9.72
C GLU A 10 -12.23 -0.76 10.83
N LYS A 11 -13.51 -1.01 11.08
CA LYS A 11 -13.94 -2.00 12.07
C LYS A 11 -13.44 -3.41 11.77
N CYS A 12 -13.45 -3.83 10.50
CA CYS A 12 -12.90 -5.12 10.09
C CYS A 12 -11.38 -5.19 10.35
N ALA A 13 -10.64 -4.13 10.03
CA ALA A 13 -9.22 -4.04 10.32
C ALA A 13 -8.94 -4.10 11.83
N ALA A 14 -9.74 -3.40 12.64
CA ALA A 14 -9.61 -3.43 14.11
C ALA A 14 -9.88 -4.84 14.70
N VAL A 15 -10.86 -5.55 14.19
CA VAL A 15 -11.11 -6.95 14.60
C VAL A 15 -9.94 -7.83 14.22
N ALA A 16 -9.43 -7.72 12.99
CA ALA A 16 -8.27 -8.48 12.53
C ALA A 16 -7.01 -8.16 13.36
N ALA A 17 -6.79 -6.89 13.71
CA ALA A 17 -5.69 -6.46 14.57
C ALA A 17 -5.78 -7.12 15.95
N LYS A 18 -6.96 -7.10 16.54
CA LYS A 18 -7.20 -7.73 17.84
C LYS A 18 -6.91 -9.24 17.81
N GLU A 19 -7.41 -9.96 16.83
CA GLU A 19 -7.16 -11.40 16.68
C GLU A 19 -5.68 -11.70 16.45
N ALA A 20 -5.02 -10.92 15.59
CA ALA A 20 -3.60 -11.05 15.31
C ALA A 20 -2.74 -10.78 16.56
N SER A 21 -3.02 -9.69 17.28
CA SER A 21 -2.24 -9.27 18.46
C SER A 21 -2.30 -10.33 19.58
N VAL A 22 -3.45 -10.92 19.84
CA VAL A 22 -3.57 -12.00 20.85
C VAL A 22 -2.90 -13.30 20.40
N SER A 23 -2.66 -13.46 19.11
CA SER A 23 -1.90 -14.57 18.52
C SER A 23 -0.39 -14.31 18.48
N GLY A 24 0.07 -13.16 18.99
CA GLY A 24 1.50 -12.78 19.04
C GLY A 24 2.04 -12.19 17.75
N LEU A 25 1.17 -11.75 16.83
CA LEU A 25 1.57 -11.03 15.62
C LEU A 25 1.67 -9.53 15.90
N HIS A 26 2.70 -8.88 15.37
CA HIS A 26 2.99 -7.46 15.59
C HIS A 26 2.83 -6.61 14.34
N VAL A 27 2.86 -7.23 13.16
CA VAL A 27 2.79 -6.58 11.86
C VAL A 27 1.80 -7.31 10.96
N THR A 28 1.03 -6.55 10.19
CA THR A 28 0.25 -7.09 9.07
C THR A 28 0.76 -6.52 7.75
N PHE A 29 0.77 -7.32 6.68
CA PHE A 29 1.09 -6.85 5.32
C PHE A 29 -0.18 -6.33 4.62
N ALA A 30 -0.82 -5.37 5.26
CA ALA A 30 -2.03 -4.68 4.82
C ALA A 30 -2.03 -3.23 5.34
N PRO A 31 -2.72 -2.31 4.66
CA PRO A 31 -3.58 -2.51 3.50
C PRO A 31 -2.81 -2.64 2.18
N MET A 32 -3.39 -3.41 1.24
CA MET A 32 -3.01 -3.35 -0.15
C MET A 32 -3.72 -2.14 -0.78
N THR A 33 -2.94 -1.20 -1.28
CA THR A 33 -3.45 0.08 -1.79
C THR A 33 -3.10 0.32 -3.26
N ASP A 34 -2.77 -0.75 -3.99
CA ASP A 34 -2.53 -0.66 -5.42
C ASP A 34 -3.81 -0.27 -6.16
N LEU A 35 -3.74 0.84 -6.88
CA LEU A 35 -4.80 1.26 -7.77
C LEU A 35 -4.81 0.37 -9.01
N VAL A 36 -5.95 -0.17 -9.40
CA VAL A 36 -6.07 -1.07 -10.53
C VAL A 36 -7.01 -0.51 -11.59
N ARG A 37 -6.48 -0.26 -12.78
CA ARG A 37 -7.24 0.21 -13.95
C ARG A 37 -7.36 -0.86 -15.04
N ASP A 38 -6.58 -1.93 -14.95
CA ASP A 38 -6.64 -3.07 -15.86
C ASP A 38 -7.14 -4.32 -15.12
N ALA A 39 -8.37 -4.70 -15.36
CA ALA A 39 -9.02 -5.84 -14.71
C ALA A 39 -8.40 -7.22 -15.06
N ARG A 40 -7.43 -7.26 -15.99
CA ARG A 40 -6.69 -8.49 -16.31
C ARG A 40 -5.60 -8.81 -15.29
N TRP A 41 -5.20 -7.85 -14.46
CA TRP A 41 -4.21 -8.10 -13.42
C TRP A 41 -4.71 -9.13 -12.41
N GLY A 42 -3.91 -10.17 -12.13
CA GLY A 42 -4.33 -11.30 -11.30
C GLY A 42 -4.67 -10.94 -9.85
N ARG A 43 -4.17 -9.79 -9.35
CA ARG A 43 -4.43 -9.30 -7.99
C ARG A 43 -5.53 -8.24 -7.91
N VAL A 44 -6.30 -8.03 -8.98
CA VAL A 44 -7.40 -7.05 -9.01
C VAL A 44 -8.39 -7.24 -7.86
N MET A 45 -8.62 -8.46 -7.39
CA MET A 45 -9.50 -8.75 -6.25
C MET A 45 -9.05 -8.14 -4.93
N GLU A 46 -7.77 -7.90 -4.76
CA GLU A 46 -7.23 -7.29 -3.53
C GLU A 46 -7.42 -5.77 -3.52
N SER A 47 -7.61 -5.14 -4.70
CA SER A 47 -7.74 -3.69 -4.84
C SER A 47 -9.13 -3.19 -4.45
N THR A 48 -9.19 -1.93 -4.04
CA THR A 48 -10.45 -1.20 -3.85
C THR A 48 -10.99 -0.60 -5.16
N GLY A 49 -10.27 -0.71 -6.27
CA GLY A 49 -10.71 -0.31 -7.60
C GLY A 49 -9.81 0.70 -8.29
N GLU A 50 -10.42 1.48 -9.20
CA GLU A 50 -9.69 2.40 -10.09
C GLU A 50 -9.76 3.89 -9.67
N ASP A 51 -10.52 4.20 -8.62
CA ASP A 51 -10.67 5.57 -8.12
C ASP A 51 -9.60 5.87 -7.06
N PRO A 52 -8.66 6.79 -7.31
CA PRO A 52 -7.59 7.11 -6.36
C PRO A 52 -8.09 7.74 -5.07
N TYR A 53 -9.20 8.49 -5.13
CA TYR A 53 -9.78 9.11 -3.94
C TYR A 53 -10.40 8.04 -3.02
N LEU A 54 -11.24 7.18 -3.56
CA LEU A 54 -11.84 6.07 -2.81
C LEU A 54 -10.77 5.13 -2.23
N ASN A 55 -9.76 4.80 -3.03
CA ASN A 55 -8.64 3.98 -2.60
C ASN A 55 -7.87 4.63 -1.43
N SER A 56 -7.67 5.95 -1.47
CA SER A 56 -7.04 6.71 -0.39
C SER A 56 -7.85 6.64 0.91
N LEU A 57 -9.17 6.79 0.82
CA LEU A 57 -10.05 6.69 1.98
C LEU A 57 -10.02 5.29 2.61
N PHE A 58 -10.09 4.23 1.81
CA PHE A 58 -9.98 2.87 2.32
C PHE A 58 -8.62 2.60 2.95
N CYS A 59 -7.53 3.08 2.34
CA CYS A 59 -6.19 2.94 2.88
C CYS A 59 -6.09 3.57 4.28
N SER A 60 -6.49 4.83 4.42
CA SER A 60 -6.47 5.54 5.72
C SER A 60 -7.30 4.82 6.79
N ASN A 61 -8.53 4.45 6.46
CA ASN A 61 -9.41 3.75 7.42
C ASN A 61 -8.86 2.39 7.85
N MET A 62 -8.25 1.63 6.93
CA MET A 62 -7.64 0.36 7.28
C MET A 62 -6.39 0.54 8.16
N VAL A 63 -5.54 1.53 7.87
CA VAL A 63 -4.39 1.84 8.73
C VAL A 63 -4.86 2.20 10.14
N GLN A 64 -5.84 3.08 10.27
CA GLN A 64 -6.43 3.45 11.55
C GLN A 64 -7.03 2.24 12.28
N GLY A 65 -7.73 1.39 11.57
CA GLY A 65 -8.30 0.17 12.14
C GLY A 65 -7.24 -0.81 12.67
N PHE A 66 -6.13 -1.02 11.95
CA PHE A 66 -5.04 -1.89 12.41
C PHE A 66 -4.26 -1.29 13.58
N GLN A 67 -3.98 0.01 13.56
CA GLN A 67 -3.08 0.67 14.50
C GLN A 67 -3.78 1.38 15.67
N GLY A 68 -5.12 1.57 15.59
CA GLY A 68 -5.86 2.31 16.60
C GLY A 68 -5.38 3.75 16.75
N GLU A 69 -5.63 4.36 17.92
CA GLU A 69 -5.12 5.70 18.25
C GLU A 69 -3.61 5.66 18.55
N HIS A 70 -3.14 4.59 19.18
CA HIS A 70 -1.74 4.39 19.55
C HIS A 70 -1.28 2.98 19.24
N LEU A 71 -0.17 2.85 18.52
CA LEU A 71 0.36 1.54 18.09
C LEU A 71 0.82 0.65 19.27
N ASP A 72 1.06 1.22 20.42
CA ASP A 72 1.42 0.50 21.67
C ASP A 72 0.19 0.05 22.47
N ASP A 73 -1.02 0.29 22.00
CA ASP A 73 -2.24 -0.22 22.60
C ASP A 73 -2.34 -1.75 22.47
N LYS A 74 -3.07 -2.35 23.40
CA LYS A 74 -3.09 -3.82 23.60
C LYS A 74 -3.54 -4.64 22.39
N TYR A 75 -4.39 -4.11 21.51
CA TYR A 75 -5.05 -4.85 20.44
C TYR A 75 -4.74 -4.27 19.06
N THR A 76 -3.62 -3.60 18.93
CA THR A 76 -3.14 -3.00 17.71
C THR A 76 -1.99 -3.79 17.10
N ILE A 77 -1.78 -3.64 15.81
CA ILE A 77 -0.64 -4.19 15.07
C ILE A 77 -0.19 -3.17 14.03
N ALA A 78 1.09 -3.17 13.70
CA ALA A 78 1.64 -2.27 12.70
C ALA A 78 1.09 -2.58 11.31
N ALA A 79 0.55 -1.58 10.64
CA ALA A 79 0.09 -1.63 9.27
C ALA A 79 1.26 -1.46 8.29
N CYS A 80 1.19 -2.17 7.17
CA CYS A 80 2.16 -2.07 6.08
C CYS A 80 1.44 -1.73 4.78
N VAL A 81 1.55 -0.48 4.36
CA VAL A 81 0.96 -0.04 3.08
C VAL A 81 1.76 -0.60 1.92
N LYS A 82 1.06 -1.22 0.95
CA LYS A 82 1.73 -1.95 -0.13
C LYS A 82 0.97 -1.87 -1.46
N HIS A 83 1.65 -2.08 -2.59
CA HIS A 83 3.09 -2.26 -2.83
C HIS A 83 3.64 -1.01 -3.51
N PHE A 84 4.57 -0.34 -2.91
CA PHE A 84 5.11 0.94 -3.37
C PHE A 84 6.14 0.76 -4.50
N ALA A 85 5.84 1.21 -5.74
CA ALA A 85 4.59 1.78 -6.17
C ALA A 85 4.28 1.44 -7.63
N GLY A 86 3.01 1.65 -7.99
CA GLY A 86 2.55 1.43 -9.35
C GLY A 86 2.28 -0.03 -9.72
N TYR A 87 2.33 -0.95 -8.78
CA TYR A 87 2.23 -2.40 -9.04
C TYR A 87 0.90 -2.81 -9.69
N GLY A 88 -0.18 -2.07 -9.45
CA GLY A 88 -1.48 -2.28 -10.10
C GLY A 88 -1.58 -1.81 -11.55
N ALA A 89 -0.48 -1.32 -12.14
CA ALA A 89 -0.43 -0.83 -13.52
C ALA A 89 0.50 -1.63 -14.45
N PRO A 90 0.62 -2.96 -14.30
CA PRO A 90 1.56 -3.71 -15.11
C PRO A 90 1.11 -3.74 -16.56
N THR A 91 2.06 -3.69 -17.47
CA THR A 91 1.79 -3.75 -18.92
C THR A 91 0.96 -4.99 -19.26
N ALA A 92 -0.20 -4.77 -19.88
CA ALA A 92 -1.17 -5.80 -20.28
C ALA A 92 -1.72 -6.64 -19.11
N GLY A 93 -1.71 -6.11 -17.89
CA GLY A 93 -2.20 -6.82 -16.70
C GLY A 93 -1.33 -8.01 -16.26
N ARG A 94 -0.10 -8.10 -16.75
CA ARG A 94 0.82 -9.20 -16.41
C ARG A 94 1.47 -8.96 -15.06
N ASP A 95 1.19 -9.83 -14.11
CA ASP A 95 1.77 -9.75 -12.78
C ASP A 95 3.31 -9.81 -12.80
N TYR A 96 3.96 -9.15 -11.87
CA TYR A 96 5.42 -8.97 -11.79
C TYR A 96 6.07 -8.22 -12.96
N ASN A 97 5.29 -7.70 -13.89
CA ASN A 97 5.81 -7.11 -15.13
C ASN A 97 6.08 -5.61 -14.99
N THR A 98 6.70 -5.05 -16.05
CA THR A 98 7.03 -3.64 -16.20
C THR A 98 5.83 -2.71 -16.09
N VAL A 99 6.06 -1.58 -15.46
CA VAL A 99 5.13 -0.45 -15.39
C VAL A 99 5.76 0.74 -16.13
N GLU A 100 5.06 1.23 -17.15
CA GLU A 100 5.44 2.40 -17.91
C GLU A 100 4.39 3.49 -17.70
N LEU A 101 4.74 4.51 -16.93
CA LEU A 101 3.84 5.61 -16.57
C LEU A 101 4.53 6.96 -16.73
N SER A 102 3.79 7.94 -17.27
CA SER A 102 4.25 9.33 -17.20
C SER A 102 4.30 9.78 -15.73
N GLU A 103 5.16 10.73 -15.42
CA GLU A 103 5.25 11.35 -14.09
C GLU A 103 3.89 11.90 -13.63
N HIS A 104 3.15 12.54 -14.54
CA HIS A 104 1.81 13.07 -14.28
C HIS A 104 0.84 11.96 -13.87
N THR A 105 0.71 10.91 -14.68
CA THR A 105 -0.19 9.79 -14.40
C THR A 105 0.20 9.09 -13.09
N PHE A 106 1.50 8.92 -12.84
CA PHE A 106 1.99 8.28 -11.64
C PHE A 106 1.60 9.07 -10.38
N ARG A 107 1.79 10.39 -10.40
CA ARG A 107 1.47 11.26 -9.28
C ARG A 107 -0.02 11.46 -9.06
N GLU A 108 -0.80 11.52 -10.12
CA GLU A 108 -2.24 11.77 -10.03
C GLU A 108 -3.02 10.53 -9.58
N PHE A 109 -2.62 9.35 -10.04
CA PHE A 109 -3.41 8.14 -9.83
C PHE A 109 -2.79 7.14 -8.86
N TYR A 110 -1.47 6.96 -8.90
CA TYR A 110 -0.83 5.83 -8.21
C TYR A 110 -0.12 6.19 -6.90
N LEU A 111 0.13 7.47 -6.62
CA LEU A 111 0.74 7.88 -5.36
C LEU A 111 -0.24 8.33 -4.28
N PRO A 112 -1.44 8.87 -4.58
CA PRO A 112 -2.29 9.46 -3.55
C PRO A 112 -2.70 8.51 -2.42
N SER A 113 -2.98 7.26 -2.73
CA SER A 113 -3.37 6.26 -1.72
C SER A 113 -2.24 5.91 -0.76
N TYR A 114 -0.98 5.93 -1.22
CA TYR A 114 0.18 5.75 -0.35
C TYR A 114 0.37 6.96 0.57
N GLN A 115 0.22 8.19 0.03
CA GLN A 115 0.26 9.39 0.86
C GLN A 115 -0.79 9.33 1.95
N ALA A 116 -2.02 8.96 1.60
CA ALA A 116 -3.11 8.83 2.57
C ALA A 116 -2.82 7.81 3.68
N GLY A 117 -2.18 6.70 3.35
CA GLY A 117 -1.73 5.70 4.33
C GLY A 117 -0.61 6.21 5.23
N ILE A 118 0.33 6.97 4.68
CA ILE A 118 1.42 7.63 5.43
C ILE A 118 0.86 8.69 6.37
N ASP A 119 -0.05 9.53 5.88
CA ASP A 119 -0.71 10.58 6.68
C ASP A 119 -1.58 9.98 7.80
N ALA A 120 -2.11 8.79 7.60
CA ALA A 120 -2.80 8.01 8.63
C ALA A 120 -1.85 7.34 9.65
N GLY A 121 -0.54 7.50 9.49
CA GLY A 121 0.47 7.02 10.42
C GLY A 121 0.95 5.59 10.17
N ALA A 122 0.83 5.06 8.97
CA ALA A 122 1.30 3.70 8.65
C ALA A 122 2.75 3.46 9.09
N ALA A 123 2.97 2.43 9.89
CA ALA A 123 4.28 2.12 10.44
C ALA A 123 5.26 1.55 9.42
N LEU A 124 4.75 0.85 8.41
CA LEU A 124 5.56 0.23 7.35
C LEU A 124 5.04 0.58 5.95
N VAL A 125 5.96 0.59 5.00
CA VAL A 125 5.68 0.57 3.56
C VAL A 125 6.45 -0.58 2.93
N MET A 126 5.81 -1.34 2.06
CA MET A 126 6.45 -2.44 1.33
C MET A 126 6.71 -2.03 -0.12
N THR A 127 7.91 -2.27 -0.61
CA THR A 127 8.26 -2.05 -2.02
C THR A 127 7.57 -3.07 -2.92
N SER A 128 7.42 -2.73 -4.19
CA SER A 128 6.79 -3.60 -5.18
C SER A 128 7.80 -4.41 -6.00
N PHE A 129 7.32 -5.45 -6.68
CA PHE A 129 8.12 -6.33 -7.53
C PHE A 129 8.51 -5.71 -8.88
N ASN A 130 7.63 -4.87 -9.43
CA ASN A 130 7.74 -4.38 -10.80
C ASN A 130 8.90 -3.41 -11.00
N THR A 131 9.28 -3.24 -12.26
CA THR A 131 10.04 -2.06 -12.65
C THR A 131 9.11 -0.87 -12.89
N VAL A 132 9.58 0.32 -12.58
CA VAL A 132 8.92 1.59 -12.92
C VAL A 132 9.80 2.31 -13.93
N ASN A 133 9.29 2.48 -15.16
CA ASN A 133 10.02 3.11 -16.25
C ASN A 133 11.44 2.53 -16.43
N GLY A 134 11.54 1.20 -16.42
CA GLY A 134 12.77 0.46 -16.62
C GLY A 134 13.68 0.29 -15.39
N ILE A 135 13.31 0.81 -14.21
CA ILE A 135 14.12 0.69 -13.00
C ILE A 135 13.37 -0.17 -11.98
N PRO A 136 13.97 -1.26 -11.43
CA PRO A 136 13.34 -2.05 -10.37
C PRO A 136 12.90 -1.18 -9.19
N ALA A 137 11.63 -1.28 -8.79
CA ALA A 137 11.05 -0.41 -7.79
C ALA A 137 11.85 -0.42 -6.48
N THR A 138 12.24 -1.60 -5.99
CA THR A 138 12.99 -1.77 -4.74
C THR A 138 14.36 -1.06 -4.76
N GLY A 139 15.05 -1.05 -5.92
CA GLY A 139 16.33 -0.37 -6.11
C GLY A 139 16.23 1.07 -6.63
N ASN A 140 15.03 1.57 -6.86
CA ASN A 140 14.81 2.89 -7.47
C ASN A 140 15.02 4.02 -6.44
N LYS A 141 16.20 4.63 -6.46
CA LYS A 141 16.55 5.73 -5.56
C LYS A 141 15.57 6.92 -5.63
N LYS A 142 15.12 7.29 -6.86
CA LYS A 142 14.16 8.38 -7.03
C LYS A 142 12.85 8.04 -6.31
N LEU A 143 12.39 6.80 -6.44
CA LEU A 143 11.15 6.34 -5.85
C LEU A 143 11.27 6.22 -4.31
N MET A 144 12.30 5.50 -3.82
CA MET A 144 12.44 5.18 -2.39
C MET A 144 12.96 6.33 -1.55
N ARG A 145 13.86 7.17 -2.08
CA ARG A 145 14.39 8.32 -1.35
C ARG A 145 13.65 9.60 -1.71
N GLY A 146 13.64 9.96 -3.00
CA GLY A 146 13.07 11.23 -3.45
C GLY A 146 11.56 11.31 -3.17
N ILE A 147 10.78 10.35 -3.64
CA ILE A 147 9.32 10.40 -3.49
C ILE A 147 8.90 9.95 -2.08
N LEU A 148 9.25 8.72 -1.67
CA LEU A 148 8.72 8.16 -0.42
C LEU A 148 9.25 8.91 0.81
N ARG A 149 10.57 9.14 0.91
CA ARG A 149 11.16 9.76 2.10
C ARG A 149 11.07 11.28 2.07
N ASP A 150 11.54 11.91 0.98
CA ASP A 150 11.75 13.35 0.96
C ASP A 150 10.44 14.10 0.65
N GLU A 151 9.63 13.65 -0.32
CA GLU A 151 8.39 14.34 -0.71
C GLU A 151 7.21 13.92 0.18
N MET A 152 7.00 12.61 0.41
CA MET A 152 5.87 12.09 1.19
C MET A 152 6.12 12.12 2.71
N GLY A 153 7.37 12.32 3.14
CA GLY A 153 7.74 12.42 4.55
C GLY A 153 7.67 11.10 5.33
N PHE A 154 7.71 9.96 4.66
CA PHE A 154 7.67 8.66 5.34
C PHE A 154 8.99 8.39 6.08
N ASP A 155 8.92 8.23 7.39
CA ASP A 155 10.07 7.93 8.26
C ASP A 155 10.03 6.53 8.90
N GLY A 156 8.96 5.77 8.66
CA GLY A 156 8.77 4.41 9.16
C GLY A 156 9.65 3.35 8.51
N VAL A 157 9.31 2.10 8.71
CA VAL A 157 10.08 0.96 8.20
C VAL A 157 9.76 0.69 6.73
N LEU A 158 10.79 0.67 5.89
CA LEU A 158 10.69 0.22 4.50
C LEU A 158 11.12 -1.24 4.43
N ILE A 159 10.22 -2.10 3.97
CA ILE A 159 10.45 -3.54 3.78
C ILE A 159 10.33 -3.90 2.29
N SER A 160 11.14 -4.85 1.82
CA SER A 160 10.96 -5.39 0.47
C SER A 160 9.81 -6.40 0.42
N ASP A 161 9.21 -6.58 -0.73
CA ASP A 161 8.37 -7.74 -0.99
C ASP A 161 9.23 -9.02 -1.07
N TRP A 162 8.60 -10.18 -1.11
CA TRP A 162 9.26 -11.48 -1.11
C TRP A 162 10.28 -11.59 -2.23
N ALA A 163 11.55 -11.77 -1.86
CA ALA A 163 12.69 -11.89 -2.77
C ALA A 163 12.95 -10.70 -3.74
N ALA A 164 12.21 -9.60 -3.63
CA ALA A 164 12.31 -8.45 -4.56
C ALA A 164 13.67 -7.72 -4.55
N ILE A 165 14.59 -8.11 -3.68
CA ILE A 165 15.99 -7.61 -3.69
C ILE A 165 16.87 -8.48 -4.58
N GLU A 166 16.49 -9.74 -4.80
CA GLU A 166 17.28 -10.71 -5.58
C GLU A 166 16.93 -10.68 -7.07
N GLU A 167 15.79 -10.12 -7.43
CA GLU A 167 15.33 -9.94 -8.81
C GLU A 167 15.82 -8.62 -9.41
#